data_ce264652a6fa0c81ce17000d21e999ce
#
_entry.id   ce264652a6fa0c81ce17000d21e999ce
#
_cell.length_a   1.000
_cell.length_b   1.000
_cell.length_c   1.000
_cell.angle_alpha   90.00
_cell.angle_beta   90.00
_cell.angle_gamma   90.00
#
_symmetry.space_group_name_H-M   'P 1'
#
loop_
_entity.id
_entity.type
_entity.pdbx_description
1 polymer ?
#
loop_
_entity_poly.entity_id
_entity_poly.type
_entity_poly.pdbx_seq_one_letter_code
_entity_poly.pdbx_strand_id
1 'polypeptide(L)'
;MMRFIDVRGDEKITYRVARISYSDGTSLVWLADNLRTTKYPDGTDIESNNYKNTPESFGEGRVKAYGVHYHYDIRDKIAPTGWRLPTMQEYKNLFAEAGTAEGQWNVLKDPDYYESVKGQTHLNDWKFNLCASGQWVEPNINNHTGQYCYLLVTDNTEAWMYAS
;
A
#
# COMPACT_ATOMS: atom_id res chain seq x y z
N MET A 1 0.58 -4.20 17.96
CA MET A 1 0.39 -3.59 16.63
C MET A 1 -0.93 -2.84 16.64
N MET A 2 -0.89 -1.56 16.26
CA MET A 2 -2.10 -0.73 16.16
C MET A 2 -2.99 -1.20 15.00
N ARG A 3 -4.30 -1.00 15.14
CA ARG A 3 -5.27 -1.35 14.10
C ARG A 3 -6.26 -0.21 13.91
N PHE A 4 -6.69 -0.03 12.69
CA PHE A 4 -7.75 0.87 12.28
C PHE A 4 -8.91 0.06 11.68
N ILE A 5 -10.13 0.39 12.06
CA ILE A 5 -11.34 -0.24 11.53
C ILE A 5 -12.00 0.78 10.61
N ASP A 6 -12.06 0.46 9.33
CA ASP A 6 -12.73 1.24 8.29
C ASP A 6 -14.15 0.68 8.11
N VAL A 7 -15.14 1.53 8.26
CA VAL A 7 -16.56 1.17 8.13
C VAL A 7 -17.17 2.00 7.02
N ARG A 8 -17.68 1.34 5.98
CA ARG A 8 -18.28 1.98 4.79
C ARG A 8 -19.60 1.31 4.45
N GLY A 9 -20.69 1.88 4.95
CA GLY A 9 -22.01 1.22 4.86
C GLY A 9 -22.00 -0.12 5.60
N ASP A 10 -22.22 -1.21 4.87
CA ASP A 10 -22.20 -2.58 5.39
C ASP A 10 -20.80 -3.23 5.37
N GLU A 11 -19.83 -2.62 4.70
CA GLU A 11 -18.45 -3.09 4.65
C GLU A 11 -17.68 -2.68 5.92
N LYS A 12 -16.97 -3.63 6.53
CA LYS A 12 -16.11 -3.41 7.68
C LYS A 12 -14.78 -4.09 7.50
N ILE A 13 -13.72 -3.30 7.36
CA ILE A 13 -12.37 -3.80 7.12
C ILE A 13 -11.43 -3.35 8.23
N THR A 14 -10.61 -4.26 8.73
CA THR A 14 -9.55 -3.95 9.69
C THR A 14 -8.21 -3.88 8.99
N TYR A 15 -7.52 -2.75 9.13
CA TYR A 15 -6.17 -2.51 8.64
C TYR A 15 -5.16 -2.46 9.78
N ARG A 16 -3.94 -2.94 9.52
CA ARG A 16 -2.79 -2.72 10.40
C ARG A 16 -2.32 -1.27 10.27
N VAL A 17 -1.74 -0.73 11.31
CA VAL A 17 -1.26 0.66 11.37
C VAL A 17 0.15 0.68 11.93
N ALA A 18 1.05 1.40 11.25
CA ALA A 18 2.41 1.64 11.69
C ALA A 18 2.62 3.13 11.97
N ARG A 19 3.29 3.43 13.09
CA ARG A 19 3.80 4.77 13.36
C ARG A 19 5.29 4.79 13.02
N ILE A 20 5.65 5.67 12.11
CA ILE A 20 7.04 5.86 11.68
C ILE A 20 7.53 7.20 12.26
N SER A 21 8.64 7.13 13.00
CA SER A 21 9.34 8.32 13.52
C SER A 21 10.53 8.61 12.63
N TYR A 22 10.70 9.86 12.28
CA TYR A 22 11.75 10.33 11.39
C TYR A 22 12.91 10.97 12.19
N SER A 23 14.09 10.98 11.60
CA SER A 23 15.31 11.54 12.21
C SER A 23 15.20 13.04 12.51
N ASP A 24 14.31 13.76 11.84
CA ASP A 24 14.00 15.17 12.10
C ASP A 24 13.11 15.40 13.34
N GLY A 25 12.73 14.33 14.06
CA GLY A 25 11.87 14.36 15.24
C GLY A 25 10.38 14.36 14.94
N THR A 26 9.97 14.37 13.68
CA THR A 26 8.55 14.23 13.28
C THR A 26 8.11 12.77 13.30
N SER A 27 6.81 12.52 13.19
CA SER A 27 6.27 11.18 13.00
C SER A 27 4.99 11.21 12.19
N LEU A 28 4.77 10.17 11.39
CA LEU A 28 3.52 9.93 10.66
C LEU A 28 2.94 8.56 11.01
N VAL A 29 1.62 8.49 10.94
CA VAL A 29 0.88 7.23 11.11
C VAL A 29 0.42 6.77 9.73
N TRP A 30 0.77 5.54 9.37
CA TRP A 30 0.53 4.95 8.07
C TRP A 30 -0.43 3.78 8.19
N LEU A 31 -1.32 3.62 7.22
CA LEU A 31 -1.93 2.30 7.01
C LEU A 31 -0.83 1.35 6.51
N ALA A 32 -0.63 0.27 7.23
CA ALA A 32 0.39 -0.73 6.95
C ALA A 32 -0.16 -1.91 6.13
N ASP A 33 -1.31 -1.73 5.55
CA ASP A 33 -1.97 -2.65 4.60
C ASP A 33 -2.47 -1.85 3.42
N ASN A 34 -2.46 -2.43 2.23
CA ASN A 34 -3.11 -1.85 1.07
C ASN A 34 -4.62 -1.76 1.28
N LEU A 35 -5.25 -0.71 0.76
CA LEU A 35 -6.71 -0.59 0.76
C LEU A 35 -7.32 -1.75 -0.04
N ARG A 36 -8.45 -2.28 0.48
CA ARG A 36 -9.18 -3.38 -0.16
C ARG A 36 -10.69 -3.22 -0.07
N THR A 37 -11.13 -1.98 -0.11
CA THR A 37 -12.56 -1.62 -0.12
C THR A 37 -13.07 -1.47 -1.55
N THR A 38 -14.35 -1.73 -1.74
CA THR A 38 -15.08 -1.46 -2.98
C THR A 38 -16.11 -0.34 -2.80
N LYS A 39 -16.05 0.37 -1.66
CA LYS A 39 -16.95 1.47 -1.34
C LYS A 39 -16.18 2.77 -1.06
N TYR A 40 -16.80 3.89 -1.35
CA TYR A 40 -16.37 5.20 -0.87
C TYR A 40 -16.61 5.35 0.64
N PRO A 41 -15.97 6.33 1.32
CA PRO A 41 -16.15 6.53 2.76
C PRO A 41 -17.61 6.78 3.21
N ASP A 42 -18.45 7.30 2.31
CA ASP A 42 -19.88 7.52 2.55
C ASP A 42 -20.73 6.24 2.43
N GLY A 43 -20.12 5.11 2.09
CA GLY A 43 -20.77 3.81 1.93
C GLY A 43 -21.33 3.54 0.53
N THR A 44 -21.22 4.48 -0.41
CA THR A 44 -21.61 4.24 -1.80
C THR A 44 -20.59 3.35 -2.51
N ASP A 45 -21.03 2.58 -3.49
CA ASP A 45 -20.17 1.69 -4.25
C ASP A 45 -19.23 2.46 -5.17
N ILE A 46 -17.96 2.04 -5.25
CA ILE A 46 -17.02 2.52 -6.27
C ILE A 46 -17.43 1.88 -7.60
N GLU A 47 -17.46 2.68 -8.66
CA GLU A 47 -17.79 2.23 -10.00
C GLU A 47 -16.80 1.15 -10.47
N SER A 48 -17.30 0.08 -11.09
CA SER A 48 -16.51 -1.12 -11.44
C SER A 48 -15.34 -0.87 -12.40
N ASN A 49 -15.37 0.24 -13.15
CA ASN A 49 -14.27 0.68 -14.00
C ASN A 49 -13.17 1.45 -13.28
N ASN A 50 -13.40 1.83 -12.01
CA ASN A 50 -12.47 2.60 -11.21
C ASN A 50 -11.63 1.76 -10.24
N TYR A 51 -11.84 0.45 -10.20
CA TYR A 51 -11.01 -0.46 -9.40
C TYR A 51 -10.91 -1.85 -10.02
N LYS A 52 -9.88 -2.58 -9.61
CA LYS A 52 -9.71 -4.01 -9.90
C LYS A 52 -9.25 -4.74 -8.64
N ASN A 53 -9.95 -5.82 -8.31
CA ASN A 53 -9.54 -6.72 -7.26
C ASN A 53 -8.31 -7.54 -7.67
N THR A 54 -7.44 -7.84 -6.72
CA THR A 54 -6.44 -8.88 -6.90
C THR A 54 -7.15 -10.21 -7.20
N PRO A 55 -6.77 -10.94 -8.26
CA PRO A 55 -7.43 -12.19 -8.63
C PRO A 55 -7.39 -13.23 -7.51
N GLU A 56 -8.51 -13.91 -7.25
CA GLU A 56 -8.61 -14.98 -6.25
C GLU A 56 -7.63 -16.14 -6.51
N SER A 57 -7.24 -16.35 -7.77
CA SER A 57 -6.24 -17.33 -8.18
C SER A 57 -4.85 -17.14 -7.51
N PHE A 58 -4.59 -15.95 -6.97
CA PHE A 58 -3.34 -15.69 -6.23
C PHE A 58 -3.37 -16.24 -4.80
N GLY A 59 -4.52 -16.70 -4.32
CA GLY A 59 -4.73 -17.20 -2.98
C GLY A 59 -5.08 -16.11 -1.96
N GLU A 60 -5.78 -16.50 -0.92
CA GLU A 60 -6.37 -15.60 0.09
C GLU A 60 -5.35 -14.63 0.71
N GLY A 61 -4.15 -15.12 1.04
CA GLY A 61 -3.10 -14.30 1.65
C GLY A 61 -2.66 -13.16 0.74
N ARG A 62 -2.44 -13.42 -0.55
CA ARG A 62 -2.06 -12.41 -1.53
C ARG A 62 -3.20 -11.47 -1.88
N VAL A 63 -4.41 -11.96 -2.01
CA VAL A 63 -5.61 -11.12 -2.23
C VAL A 63 -5.73 -10.09 -1.12
N LYS A 64 -5.57 -10.51 0.13
CA LYS A 64 -5.61 -9.62 1.28
C LYS A 64 -4.44 -8.64 1.34
N ALA A 65 -3.22 -9.08 1.05
CA ALA A 65 -2.02 -8.27 1.14
C ALA A 65 -1.91 -7.25 -0.01
N TYR A 66 -2.21 -7.69 -1.24
CA TYR A 66 -2.14 -6.82 -2.41
C TYR A 66 -3.33 -5.86 -2.49
N GLY A 67 -4.48 -6.24 -1.92
CA GLY A 67 -5.66 -5.39 -1.84
C GLY A 67 -6.31 -5.15 -3.20
N VAL A 68 -6.73 -3.91 -3.40
CA VAL A 68 -7.44 -3.45 -4.62
C VAL A 68 -6.60 -2.41 -5.35
N HIS A 69 -6.55 -2.50 -6.67
CA HIS A 69 -5.93 -1.49 -7.52
C HIS A 69 -6.99 -0.47 -7.92
N TYR A 70 -6.76 0.79 -7.62
CA TYR A 70 -7.70 1.89 -7.90
C TYR A 70 -7.20 2.73 -9.07
N HIS A 71 -8.15 3.22 -9.87
CA HIS A 71 -7.86 4.21 -10.88
C HIS A 71 -7.46 5.55 -10.23
N TYR A 72 -6.48 6.23 -10.80
CA TYR A 72 -5.94 7.46 -10.20
C TYR A 72 -6.97 8.60 -10.10
N ASP A 73 -8.00 8.61 -10.95
CA ASP A 73 -9.05 9.64 -10.95
C ASP A 73 -9.88 9.69 -9.66
N ILE A 74 -9.94 8.56 -8.91
CA ILE A 74 -10.69 8.50 -7.66
C ILE A 74 -9.80 8.64 -6.41
N ARG A 75 -8.50 8.88 -6.57
CA ARG A 75 -7.52 8.90 -5.46
C ARG A 75 -7.90 9.84 -4.32
N ASP A 76 -8.53 10.98 -4.63
CA ASP A 76 -8.92 11.97 -3.64
C ASP A 76 -10.19 11.58 -2.85
N LYS A 77 -10.85 10.49 -3.25
CA LYS A 77 -12.13 10.04 -2.69
C LYS A 77 -12.06 8.72 -1.94
N ILE A 78 -10.96 7.96 -2.07
CA ILE A 78 -10.89 6.58 -1.56
C ILE A 78 -10.30 6.45 -0.15
N ALA A 79 -9.61 7.47 0.36
CA ALA A 79 -9.04 7.40 1.69
C ALA A 79 -10.14 7.26 2.76
N PRO A 80 -9.95 6.44 3.81
CA PRO A 80 -10.89 6.36 4.90
C PRO A 80 -11.10 7.70 5.60
N THR A 81 -12.25 7.89 6.23
CA THR A 81 -12.53 9.11 6.99
C THR A 81 -11.45 9.36 8.03
N GLY A 82 -10.89 10.58 8.03
CA GLY A 82 -9.79 10.98 8.91
C GLY A 82 -8.39 10.57 8.40
N TRP A 83 -8.31 9.91 7.25
CA TRP A 83 -7.09 9.56 6.54
C TRP A 83 -7.01 10.30 5.21
N ARG A 84 -5.83 10.32 4.63
CA ARG A 84 -5.58 10.82 3.27
C ARG A 84 -4.51 10.00 2.58
N LEU A 85 -4.43 10.08 1.28
CA LEU A 85 -3.27 9.56 0.57
C LEU A 85 -2.03 10.42 0.90
N PRO A 86 -0.85 9.82 0.90
CA PRO A 86 0.40 10.55 1.09
C PRO A 86 0.69 11.45 -0.12
N THR A 87 1.53 12.44 0.12
CA THR A 87 2.19 13.20 -0.96
C THR A 87 3.40 12.41 -1.49
N MET A 88 3.87 12.77 -2.68
CA MET A 88 5.12 12.23 -3.22
C MET A 88 6.30 12.50 -2.27
N GLN A 89 6.34 13.68 -1.66
CA GLN A 89 7.42 14.02 -0.72
C GLN A 89 7.39 13.19 0.55
N GLU A 90 6.21 12.84 1.06
CA GLU A 90 6.07 11.96 2.23
C GLU A 90 6.59 10.56 1.95
N TYR A 91 6.32 10.00 0.77
CA TYR A 91 6.94 8.73 0.36
C TYR A 91 8.46 8.86 0.22
N LYS A 92 8.96 9.90 -0.44
CA LYS A 92 10.41 10.14 -0.55
C LYS A 92 11.08 10.22 0.82
N ASN A 93 10.46 10.89 1.78
CA ASN A 93 10.96 10.96 3.15
C ASN A 93 10.95 9.59 3.84
N LEU A 94 9.86 8.83 3.69
CA LEU A 94 9.76 7.47 4.24
C LEU A 94 10.89 6.57 3.72
N PHE A 95 11.15 6.60 2.41
CA PHE A 95 12.17 5.76 1.80
C PHE A 95 13.59 6.25 2.11
N ALA A 96 13.80 7.55 2.21
CA ALA A 96 15.08 8.11 2.65
C ALA A 96 15.40 7.72 4.10
N GLU A 97 14.39 7.74 4.97
CA GLU A 97 14.54 7.32 6.38
C GLU A 97 14.81 5.82 6.50
N ALA A 98 14.16 5.00 5.66
CA ALA A 98 14.37 3.55 5.64
C ALA A 98 15.79 3.14 5.21
N GLY A 99 16.55 4.05 4.62
CA GLY A 99 17.96 3.87 4.34
C GLY A 99 18.30 3.80 2.85
N THR A 100 19.60 4.01 2.59
CA THR A 100 20.18 4.05 1.25
C THR A 100 21.24 2.98 1.01
N ALA A 101 21.49 2.11 2.01
CA ALA A 101 22.50 1.07 1.96
C ALA A 101 21.99 -0.21 1.27
N GLU A 102 22.88 -1.16 1.08
CA GLU A 102 22.53 -2.51 0.62
C GLU A 102 21.38 -3.10 1.45
N GLY A 103 20.38 -3.64 0.80
CA GLY A 103 19.14 -4.07 1.47
C GLY A 103 18.17 -2.92 1.75
N GLN A 104 18.26 -1.84 0.99
CA GLN A 104 17.38 -0.68 1.07
C GLN A 104 15.91 -1.07 1.21
N TRP A 105 15.24 -0.37 2.16
CA TRP A 105 13.82 -0.52 2.41
C TRP A 105 13.38 -1.90 2.94
N ASN A 106 14.33 -2.78 3.28
CA ASN A 106 14.01 -4.07 3.88
C ASN A 106 13.14 -3.90 5.13
N VAL A 107 13.40 -2.86 5.91
CA VAL A 107 12.59 -2.53 7.11
C VAL A 107 11.12 -2.27 6.80
N LEU A 108 10.78 -1.94 5.54
CA LEU A 108 9.42 -1.71 5.06
C LEU A 108 8.81 -2.94 4.40
N LYS A 109 9.61 -3.80 3.74
CA LYS A 109 9.15 -4.87 2.86
C LYS A 109 8.60 -6.07 3.64
N ASP A 110 7.42 -6.52 3.26
CA ASP A 110 6.86 -7.77 3.77
C ASP A 110 7.56 -8.96 3.08
N PRO A 111 8.25 -9.84 3.84
CA PRO A 111 9.05 -10.93 3.27
C PRO A 111 8.23 -11.97 2.49
N ASP A 112 6.94 -12.07 2.78
CA ASP A 112 6.06 -13.05 2.13
C ASP A 112 5.60 -12.58 0.73
N TYR A 113 5.79 -11.28 0.41
CA TYR A 113 5.22 -10.65 -0.78
C TYR A 113 6.23 -9.93 -1.67
N TYR A 114 7.54 -10.15 -1.44
CA TYR A 114 8.63 -9.75 -2.31
C TYR A 114 9.53 -10.94 -2.63
N GLU A 115 9.68 -11.27 -3.91
CA GLU A 115 10.51 -12.42 -4.31
C GLU A 115 12.00 -12.16 -4.13
N SER A 116 12.43 -10.91 -4.30
CA SER A 116 13.83 -10.49 -4.28
C SER A 116 14.48 -10.43 -2.90
N VAL A 117 13.70 -10.53 -1.80
CA VAL A 117 14.24 -10.32 -0.44
C VAL A 117 14.47 -11.60 0.34
N LYS A 118 14.28 -12.77 -0.28
CA LYS A 118 14.50 -14.07 0.39
C LYS A 118 15.92 -14.17 0.93
N GLY A 119 16.03 -14.46 2.23
CA GLY A 119 17.31 -14.60 2.91
C GLY A 119 17.98 -13.31 3.36
N GLN A 120 17.37 -12.16 3.11
CA GLN A 120 17.85 -10.86 3.62
C GLN A 120 17.44 -10.64 5.09
N THR A 121 18.11 -9.70 5.76
CA THR A 121 17.88 -9.36 7.17
C THR A 121 17.04 -8.08 7.31
N HIS A 122 16.54 -7.83 8.53
CA HIS A 122 15.77 -6.63 8.88
C HIS A 122 14.48 -6.44 8.08
N LEU A 123 13.91 -7.54 7.57
CA LEU A 123 12.68 -7.48 6.79
C LEU A 123 11.50 -7.07 7.67
N ASN A 124 10.79 -6.03 7.23
CA ASN A 124 9.59 -5.50 7.89
C ASN A 124 9.76 -5.13 9.38
N ASP A 125 10.95 -4.69 9.78
CA ASP A 125 11.21 -4.29 11.17
C ASP A 125 10.27 -3.15 11.63
N TRP A 126 9.90 -2.26 10.70
CA TRP A 126 8.97 -1.16 10.97
C TRP A 126 7.50 -1.55 10.90
N LYS A 127 7.19 -2.80 10.56
CA LYS A 127 5.82 -3.32 10.42
C LYS A 127 4.96 -2.54 9.42
N PHE A 128 5.60 -2.01 8.39
CA PHE A 128 4.96 -1.25 7.32
C PHE A 128 4.26 -2.15 6.30
N ASN A 129 4.72 -3.40 6.15
CA ASN A 129 4.15 -4.43 5.28
C ASN A 129 4.05 -4.01 3.81
N LEU A 130 5.08 -3.32 3.29
CA LEU A 130 5.14 -2.98 1.88
C LEU A 130 5.11 -4.26 1.03
N CYS A 131 4.16 -4.35 0.10
CA CYS A 131 3.96 -5.53 -0.75
C CYS A 131 4.20 -5.19 -2.22
N ALA A 132 4.84 -6.10 -2.95
CA ALA A 132 5.02 -5.99 -4.40
C ALA A 132 3.74 -6.40 -5.14
N SER A 133 2.69 -5.61 -5.00
CA SER A 133 1.37 -5.88 -5.58
C SER A 133 1.30 -5.67 -7.09
N GLY A 134 2.33 -5.07 -7.70
CA GLY A 134 2.29 -4.70 -9.10
C GLY A 134 1.36 -3.52 -9.37
N GLN A 135 0.94 -3.39 -10.62
CA GLN A 135 0.02 -2.34 -11.07
C GLN A 135 -1.10 -2.91 -11.95
N TRP A 136 -2.17 -2.15 -12.05
CA TRP A 136 -3.21 -2.40 -13.04
C TRP A 136 -2.90 -1.65 -14.33
N VAL A 137 -2.66 -2.39 -15.41
CA VAL A 137 -2.54 -1.89 -16.78
C VAL A 137 -3.38 -2.79 -17.67
N GLU A 138 -4.41 -2.25 -18.29
CA GLU A 138 -5.30 -3.03 -19.17
C GLU A 138 -4.51 -3.70 -20.32
N PRO A 139 -4.79 -4.97 -20.66
CA PRO A 139 -5.77 -5.85 -20.03
C PRO A 139 -5.24 -6.61 -18.81
N ASN A 140 -4.01 -6.35 -18.36
CA ASN A 140 -3.32 -7.11 -17.32
C ASN A 140 -3.48 -6.47 -15.95
N ILE A 141 -4.04 -7.21 -15.01
CA ILE A 141 -4.10 -6.84 -13.60
C ILE A 141 -2.86 -7.42 -12.91
N ASN A 142 -2.31 -6.67 -11.93
CA ASN A 142 -1.13 -7.10 -11.18
C ASN A 142 0.12 -7.33 -12.06
N ASN A 143 0.28 -6.52 -13.10
CA ASN A 143 1.52 -6.50 -13.87
C ASN A 143 2.72 -6.21 -12.94
N HIS A 144 3.83 -6.93 -13.12
CA HIS A 144 5.02 -6.87 -12.24
C HIS A 144 4.79 -7.27 -10.77
N THR A 145 3.79 -8.11 -10.50
CA THR A 145 3.57 -8.67 -9.16
C THR A 145 4.80 -9.45 -8.67
N GLY A 146 5.13 -9.27 -7.39
CA GLY A 146 6.32 -9.88 -6.77
C GLY A 146 7.60 -9.08 -6.95
N GLN A 147 7.61 -8.08 -7.84
CA GLN A 147 8.78 -7.29 -8.20
C GLN A 147 8.65 -5.81 -7.79
N TYR A 148 7.51 -5.20 -8.08
CA TYR A 148 7.30 -3.76 -7.90
C TYR A 148 6.08 -3.43 -7.07
N CYS A 149 6.17 -2.32 -6.34
CA CYS A 149 5.06 -1.67 -5.68
C CYS A 149 4.79 -0.32 -6.35
N TYR A 150 3.54 -0.08 -6.73
CA TYR A 150 3.07 1.18 -7.32
C TYR A 150 2.09 1.83 -6.35
N LEU A 151 2.35 3.05 -5.95
CA LEU A 151 1.62 3.74 -4.90
C LEU A 151 0.96 5.01 -5.43
N LEU A 152 -0.31 5.23 -5.07
CA LEU A 152 -1.01 6.47 -5.38
C LEU A 152 -0.60 7.59 -4.43
N VAL A 153 -0.52 8.81 -4.95
CA VAL A 153 -0.24 10.04 -4.20
C VAL A 153 -1.28 11.12 -4.50
N THR A 154 -1.39 12.11 -3.61
CA THR A 154 -2.36 13.22 -3.77
C THR A 154 -1.93 14.26 -4.80
N ASP A 155 -0.63 14.48 -4.94
CA ASP A 155 -0.04 15.63 -5.66
C ASP A 155 0.63 15.29 -6.99
N ASN A 156 0.56 14.01 -7.39
CA ASN A 156 1.06 13.56 -8.68
C ASN A 156 0.27 12.34 -9.16
N THR A 157 0.39 12.01 -10.45
CA THR A 157 -0.37 10.89 -11.05
C THR A 157 0.11 9.53 -10.59
N GLU A 158 1.41 9.36 -10.30
CA GLU A 158 1.98 8.08 -9.86
C GLU A 158 3.22 8.28 -8.99
N ALA A 159 3.31 7.51 -7.91
CA ALA A 159 4.56 7.31 -7.19
C ALA A 159 5.17 5.97 -7.59
N TRP A 160 6.35 6.01 -8.16
CA TRP A 160 7.09 4.84 -8.56
C TRP A 160 7.93 4.31 -7.41
N MET A 161 7.80 3.03 -7.15
CA MET A 161 8.68 2.37 -6.21
C MET A 161 9.32 1.16 -6.86
N TYR A 162 10.61 1.26 -7.06
CA TYR A 162 11.46 0.16 -7.42
C TYR A 162 11.86 -0.62 -6.19
N ALA A 163 11.57 -1.90 -6.17
CA ALA A 163 12.13 -2.82 -5.20
C ALA A 163 12.56 -4.08 -5.93
N SER A 164 13.73 -4.02 -6.53
CA SER A 164 14.44 -5.21 -7.01
C SER A 164 15.17 -5.88 -5.86
#